data_ddd276b2ff2077150667556316306ef3
#
_entry.id   ddd276b2ff2077150667556316306ef3
#
_cell.length_a   1.000
_cell.length_b   1.000
_cell.length_c   1.000
_cell.angle_alpha   90.00
_cell.angle_beta   90.00
_cell.angle_gamma   90.00
#
_symmetry.space_group_name_H-M   'P 1'
#
loop_
_entity.id
_entity.type
_entity.pdbx_description
1 polymer ?
#
loop_
_entity_poly.entity_id
_entity_poly.type
_entity_poly.pdbx_seq_one_letter_code
_entity_poly.pdbx_strand_id
1 'polypeptide(L)'
;MLEAGGRNTGLITRVPGFMGKQTPKTNWAYETVPQKGLNGRRGYQPRGKGLGGSSAINAMLYIRGAAWDYDNWAAMGCDGWSYDDVLPIFKRAEANVRGASEYHGADGPLRVSDQVAPHPGSVEFVEAGASLQIPRNEDFNGARQDGVGLYQVTQSGGERWTAARGYVDPARDRSNFSILTDATVERVLFEDGKVWGVAYTRGKEQRVIRAGKVVLAGGVFGTAQLLMLSGIGPAAHLAEHGITPIVDRAAVGANLQDHIDYVAAFEVPGRYFLGQSFVGNLAMLGELLRWLRKREGALTSPFAEAGGFLTVTPGAPAPDVQFHFVPIPLEDHGRTAVKAHGFSCHVCVLRPESHGTVRLASGDVRDAPLIDPAFLTDDRDMTVLKAGVRAMYRILNSPPLNRHGAKDRYPIDLGDDDALDRLIRARADTVYHPVGTARMGNDADAVCDPRLRVRGVEGLYVADASIMPKLVSGNTNAPSIMIGERCADFVKADLTA
;
A
#
# COMPACT_ATOMS: atom_id res chain seq x y z
N MET A 1 20.94 -6.52 -8.04
CA MET A 1 19.71 -6.47 -7.22
C MET A 1 19.59 -7.73 -6.40
N LEU A 2 19.27 -7.63 -5.10
CA LEU A 2 19.01 -8.73 -4.18
C LEU A 2 17.52 -8.73 -3.82
N GLU A 3 16.88 -9.90 -3.82
CA GLU A 3 15.46 -10.07 -3.46
C GLU A 3 15.31 -11.34 -2.59
N ALA A 4 14.64 -11.18 -1.45
CA ALA A 4 14.45 -12.27 -0.48
C ALA A 4 13.53 -13.39 -0.97
N GLY A 5 12.54 -13.04 -1.79
CA GLY A 5 11.61 -14.01 -2.37
C GLY A 5 11.97 -14.43 -3.79
N GLY A 6 11.06 -15.15 -4.43
CA GLY A 6 11.23 -15.68 -5.78
C GLY A 6 10.82 -14.70 -6.89
N ARG A 7 10.67 -15.24 -8.10
CA ARG A 7 10.41 -14.43 -9.32
C ARG A 7 8.97 -13.92 -9.46
N ASN A 8 8.01 -14.42 -8.69
CA ASN A 8 6.59 -14.03 -8.75
C ASN A 8 5.94 -14.13 -10.15
N THR A 9 6.24 -15.17 -10.91
CA THR A 9 5.72 -15.39 -12.27
C THR A 9 4.51 -16.35 -12.31
N GLY A 10 4.05 -16.83 -11.16
CA GLY A 10 2.94 -17.79 -11.05
C GLY A 10 1.57 -17.16 -11.24
N LEU A 11 0.54 -18.00 -11.38
CA LEU A 11 -0.86 -17.55 -11.52
C LEU A 11 -1.31 -16.67 -10.35
N ILE A 12 -0.88 -16.96 -9.12
CA ILE A 12 -1.26 -16.20 -7.92
C ILE A 12 -0.90 -14.71 -8.03
N THR A 13 0.20 -14.39 -8.70
CA THR A 13 0.68 -13.01 -8.88
C THR A 13 0.30 -12.40 -10.22
N ARG A 14 -0.21 -13.19 -11.18
CA ARG A 14 -0.62 -12.73 -12.51
C ARG A 14 -2.12 -12.47 -12.62
N VAL A 15 -2.94 -13.34 -12.00
CA VAL A 15 -4.40 -13.22 -12.03
C VAL A 15 -4.85 -12.17 -11.03
N PRO A 16 -5.47 -11.05 -11.48
CA PRO A 16 -5.93 -9.99 -10.58
C PRO A 16 -6.81 -10.50 -9.43
N GLY A 17 -7.82 -11.31 -9.74
CA GLY A 17 -8.75 -11.87 -8.76
C GLY A 17 -8.16 -12.83 -7.74
N PHE A 18 -6.86 -13.16 -7.83
CA PHE A 18 -6.18 -14.03 -6.87
C PHE A 18 -5.45 -13.26 -5.76
N MET A 19 -5.72 -11.95 -5.60
CA MET A 19 -5.05 -11.15 -4.57
C MET A 19 -5.22 -11.72 -3.14
N GLY A 20 -6.34 -12.37 -2.82
CA GLY A 20 -6.58 -13.05 -1.53
C GLY A 20 -5.98 -14.47 -1.41
N LYS A 21 -5.30 -15.00 -2.45
CA LYS A 21 -4.73 -16.36 -2.49
C LYS A 21 -3.24 -16.41 -2.23
N GLN A 22 -2.72 -15.47 -1.45
CA GLN A 22 -1.29 -15.36 -1.17
C GLN A 22 -0.77 -16.52 -0.33
N THR A 23 0.53 -16.81 -0.47
CA THR A 23 1.23 -17.89 0.24
C THR A 23 2.48 -17.34 0.92
N PRO A 24 3.10 -18.06 1.86
CA PRO A 24 4.38 -17.65 2.48
C PRO A 24 5.53 -17.45 1.48
N LYS A 25 5.39 -17.94 0.23
CA LYS A 25 6.37 -17.69 -0.83
C LYS A 25 6.22 -16.31 -1.48
N THR A 26 5.01 -15.74 -1.43
CA THR A 26 4.67 -14.47 -2.09
C THR A 26 4.34 -13.34 -1.11
N ASN A 27 4.22 -13.67 0.17
CA ASN A 27 3.78 -12.74 1.22
C ASN A 27 4.54 -13.01 2.53
N TRP A 28 5.06 -11.96 3.14
CA TRP A 28 5.68 -12.01 4.47
C TRP A 28 4.66 -12.31 5.57
N ALA A 29 3.40 -11.90 5.37
CA ALA A 29 2.30 -12.13 6.30
C ALA A 29 2.60 -11.71 7.76
N TYR A 30 3.15 -10.51 7.93
CA TYR A 30 3.42 -9.95 9.24
C TYR A 30 2.14 -9.74 10.06
N GLU A 31 2.31 -9.60 11.36
CA GLU A 31 1.27 -9.17 12.30
C GLU A 31 1.81 -8.03 13.17
N THR A 32 0.90 -7.16 13.60
CA THR A 32 1.25 -6.11 14.56
C THR A 32 1.47 -6.69 15.96
N VAL A 33 2.11 -5.94 16.84
CA VAL A 33 1.96 -6.14 18.28
C VAL A 33 0.49 -5.89 18.68
N PRO A 34 0.03 -6.33 19.88
CA PRO A 34 -1.33 -6.04 20.34
C PRO A 34 -1.61 -4.54 20.31
N GLN A 35 -2.67 -4.13 19.62
CA GLN A 35 -3.04 -2.73 19.40
C GLN A 35 -3.97 -2.24 20.50
N LYS A 36 -3.53 -1.26 21.31
CA LYS A 36 -4.33 -0.70 22.40
C LYS A 36 -5.66 -0.12 21.89
N GLY A 37 -5.63 0.63 20.79
CA GLY A 37 -6.82 1.23 20.17
C GLY A 37 -7.78 0.22 19.53
N LEU A 38 -7.37 -1.03 19.36
CA LEU A 38 -8.16 -2.13 18.79
C LEU A 38 -8.45 -3.24 19.82
N ASN A 39 -8.65 -2.90 21.08
CA ASN A 39 -8.97 -3.85 22.17
C ASN A 39 -7.92 -4.94 22.35
N GLY A 40 -6.65 -4.66 22.09
CA GLY A 40 -5.56 -5.63 22.21
C GLY A 40 -5.46 -6.63 21.05
N ARG A 41 -6.27 -6.50 19.98
CA ARG A 41 -6.14 -7.33 18.78
C ARG A 41 -4.81 -7.08 18.06
N ARG A 42 -4.31 -8.10 17.36
CA ARG A 42 -3.24 -7.98 16.38
C ARG A 42 -3.83 -7.77 15.00
N GLY A 43 -3.28 -6.84 14.23
CA GLY A 43 -3.65 -6.57 12.85
C GLY A 43 -2.79 -7.39 11.88
N TYR A 44 -3.39 -7.87 10.79
CA TYR A 44 -2.68 -8.57 9.72
C TYR A 44 -2.01 -7.59 8.77
N GLN A 45 -0.71 -7.74 8.56
CA GLN A 45 0.12 -6.85 7.74
C GLN A 45 0.74 -7.60 6.53
N PRO A 46 0.00 -7.86 5.44
CA PRO A 46 0.54 -8.51 4.26
C PRO A 46 1.55 -7.60 3.55
N ARG A 47 2.72 -8.14 3.24
CA ARG A 47 3.76 -7.47 2.43
C ARG A 47 4.28 -8.43 1.38
N GLY A 48 4.41 -7.96 0.14
CA GLY A 48 4.87 -8.79 -0.95
C GLY A 48 6.30 -9.29 -0.76
N LYS A 49 6.52 -10.57 -1.07
CA LYS A 49 7.82 -11.25 -1.04
C LYS A 49 8.14 -11.76 -2.43
N GLY A 50 9.26 -11.31 -3.00
CA GLY A 50 9.66 -11.64 -4.37
C GLY A 50 9.67 -10.43 -5.30
N LEU A 51 10.10 -10.64 -6.55
CA LEU A 51 10.22 -9.58 -7.55
C LEU A 51 8.90 -8.83 -7.70
N GLY A 52 8.97 -7.51 -7.62
CA GLY A 52 7.82 -6.60 -7.64
C GLY A 52 7.27 -6.27 -6.26
N GLY A 53 7.73 -6.93 -5.19
CA GLY A 53 7.29 -6.63 -3.82
C GLY A 53 5.77 -6.63 -3.69
N SER A 54 5.21 -5.65 -2.96
CA SER A 54 3.76 -5.55 -2.73
C SER A 54 2.95 -5.27 -4.00
N SER A 55 3.55 -4.77 -5.10
CA SER A 55 2.84 -4.64 -6.38
C SER A 55 2.42 -6.00 -6.98
N ALA A 56 3.05 -7.11 -6.55
CA ALA A 56 2.71 -8.46 -6.98
C ALA A 56 1.48 -9.04 -6.25
N ILE A 57 1.04 -8.43 -5.13
CA ILE A 57 -0.04 -8.96 -4.30
C ILE A 57 -1.15 -7.97 -3.97
N ASN A 58 -1.00 -6.69 -4.28
CA ASN A 58 -1.95 -5.60 -3.98
C ASN A 58 -3.25 -5.68 -4.80
N ALA A 59 -4.20 -4.80 -4.49
CA ALA A 59 -5.44 -4.63 -5.27
C ALA A 59 -5.27 -3.83 -6.56
N MET A 60 -4.05 -3.49 -6.98
CA MET A 60 -3.69 -2.80 -8.24
C MET A 60 -4.25 -1.39 -8.42
N LEU A 61 -5.00 -0.83 -7.48
CA LEU A 61 -5.56 0.51 -7.62
C LEU A 61 -4.45 1.54 -7.89
N TYR A 62 -4.67 2.35 -8.94
CA TYR A 62 -3.73 3.40 -9.32
C TYR A 62 -4.20 4.73 -8.78
N ILE A 63 -3.68 5.10 -7.64
CA ILE A 63 -3.94 6.37 -6.95
C ILE A 63 -2.60 6.99 -6.58
N ARG A 64 -2.47 8.30 -6.81
CA ARG A 64 -1.25 9.07 -6.54
C ARG A 64 -1.27 9.77 -5.20
N GLY A 65 -2.45 10.01 -4.63
CA GLY A 65 -2.69 10.94 -3.53
C GLY A 65 -3.17 12.29 -4.04
N ALA A 66 -3.46 13.21 -3.13
CA ALA A 66 -3.85 14.57 -3.46
C ALA A 66 -2.61 15.44 -3.75
N ALA A 67 -2.75 16.48 -4.58
CA ALA A 67 -1.69 17.45 -4.80
C ALA A 67 -1.20 18.05 -3.48
N TRP A 68 -2.14 18.34 -2.58
CA TRP A 68 -1.85 18.85 -1.24
C TRP A 68 -0.87 17.99 -0.43
N ASP A 69 -0.87 16.68 -0.58
CA ASP A 69 0.03 15.80 0.18
C ASP A 69 1.50 16.13 -0.11
N TYR A 70 1.83 16.32 -1.37
CA TYR A 70 3.19 16.63 -1.85
C TYR A 70 3.58 18.07 -1.54
N ASP A 71 2.65 19.03 -1.71
CA ASP A 71 2.88 20.41 -1.33
C ASP A 71 3.13 20.54 0.18
N ASN A 72 2.42 19.73 0.99
CA ASN A 72 2.67 19.61 2.41
C ASN A 72 4.06 19.02 2.72
N TRP A 73 4.53 18.01 1.96
CA TRP A 73 5.90 17.51 2.12
C TRP A 73 6.94 18.62 1.84
N ALA A 74 6.75 19.40 0.78
CA ALA A 74 7.61 20.54 0.47
C ALA A 74 7.56 21.60 1.59
N ALA A 75 6.38 21.92 2.11
CA ALA A 75 6.20 22.84 3.23
C ALA A 75 6.88 22.35 4.52
N MET A 76 7.02 21.04 4.71
CA MET A 76 7.76 20.42 5.81
C MET A 76 9.29 20.42 5.59
N GLY A 77 9.79 21.08 4.53
CA GLY A 77 11.22 21.19 4.21
C GLY A 77 11.76 20.07 3.32
N CYS A 78 10.90 19.30 2.66
CA CYS A 78 11.32 18.33 1.65
C CYS A 78 11.40 19.01 0.28
N ASP A 79 12.45 19.80 0.06
CA ASP A 79 12.65 20.55 -1.19
C ASP A 79 12.69 19.63 -2.41
N GLY A 80 11.98 20.01 -3.48
CA GLY A 80 11.86 19.22 -4.71
C GLY A 80 10.82 18.09 -4.63
N TRP A 81 9.90 18.14 -3.65
CA TRP A 81 8.83 17.15 -3.48
C TRP A 81 7.43 17.76 -3.51
N SER A 82 7.26 19.00 -4.00
CA SER A 82 5.95 19.57 -4.28
C SER A 82 5.21 18.77 -5.36
N TYR A 83 3.91 18.99 -5.52
CA TYR A 83 3.15 18.32 -6.57
C TYR A 83 3.70 18.61 -7.95
N ASP A 84 4.10 19.87 -8.21
CA ASP A 84 4.72 20.28 -9.48
C ASP A 84 6.05 19.56 -9.73
N ASP A 85 6.82 19.26 -8.68
CA ASP A 85 8.08 18.51 -8.81
C ASP A 85 7.84 17.01 -9.11
N VAL A 86 6.81 16.39 -8.54
CA VAL A 86 6.59 14.94 -8.64
C VAL A 86 5.64 14.56 -9.78
N LEU A 87 4.75 15.44 -10.25
CA LEU A 87 3.85 15.17 -11.36
C LEU A 87 4.59 14.74 -12.64
N PRO A 88 5.68 15.40 -13.08
CA PRO A 88 6.46 14.93 -14.23
C PRO A 88 7.02 13.52 -14.06
N ILE A 89 7.34 13.12 -12.81
CA ILE A 89 7.85 11.78 -12.52
C ILE A 89 6.74 10.74 -12.59
N PHE A 90 5.56 11.04 -12.05
CA PHE A 90 4.37 10.19 -12.22
C PHE A 90 4.04 9.98 -13.70
N LYS A 91 4.05 11.04 -14.49
CA LYS A 91 3.80 10.96 -15.94
C LYS A 91 4.87 10.14 -16.68
N ARG A 92 6.14 10.28 -16.31
CA ARG A 92 7.24 9.47 -16.86
C ARG A 92 7.08 7.98 -16.55
N ALA A 93 6.62 7.65 -15.35
CA ALA A 93 6.43 6.26 -14.91
C ALA A 93 5.23 5.59 -15.58
N GLU A 94 4.20 6.35 -15.97
CA GLU A 94 2.89 5.86 -16.37
C GLU A 94 2.75 5.66 -17.88
N ALA A 95 2.07 4.57 -18.26
CA ALA A 95 1.49 4.37 -19.58
C ALA A 95 -0.02 4.14 -19.42
N ASN A 96 -0.78 5.25 -19.40
CA ASN A 96 -2.22 5.22 -19.23
C ASN A 96 -2.93 4.87 -20.54
N VAL A 97 -3.90 3.94 -20.48
CA VAL A 97 -4.70 3.53 -21.65
C VAL A 97 -5.50 4.68 -22.25
N ARG A 98 -5.81 5.72 -21.46
CA ARG A 98 -6.54 6.93 -21.92
C ARG A 98 -5.64 7.92 -22.66
N GLY A 99 -4.31 7.65 -22.74
CA GLY A 99 -3.34 8.50 -23.42
C GLY A 99 -2.72 9.56 -22.53
N ALA A 100 -1.86 10.38 -23.13
CA ALA A 100 -1.20 11.50 -22.46
C ALA A 100 -2.16 12.68 -22.25
N SER A 101 -2.00 13.36 -21.11
CA SER A 101 -2.77 14.56 -20.77
C SER A 101 -1.94 15.49 -19.89
N GLU A 102 -2.56 16.54 -19.37
CA GLU A 102 -1.96 17.39 -18.34
C GLU A 102 -1.49 16.56 -17.14
N TYR A 103 -2.29 15.56 -16.72
CA TYR A 103 -2.03 14.75 -15.54
C TYR A 103 -1.41 13.38 -15.84
N HIS A 104 -1.49 12.86 -17.06
CA HIS A 104 -1.13 11.48 -17.40
C HIS A 104 -0.01 11.36 -18.41
N GLY A 105 0.78 10.29 -18.30
CA GLY A 105 1.73 9.81 -19.30
C GLY A 105 1.19 8.62 -20.09
N ALA A 106 1.75 8.37 -21.30
CA ALA A 106 1.31 7.29 -22.19
C ALA A 106 2.39 6.25 -22.47
N ASP A 107 3.67 6.55 -22.21
CA ASP A 107 4.80 5.76 -22.69
C ASP A 107 5.67 5.16 -21.57
N GLY A 108 5.25 5.32 -20.31
CA GLY A 108 6.00 4.84 -19.16
C GLY A 108 5.98 3.31 -18.99
N PRO A 109 6.84 2.79 -18.12
CA PRO A 109 6.93 1.35 -17.86
C PRO A 109 5.73 0.77 -17.09
N LEU A 110 5.00 1.58 -16.32
CA LEU A 110 3.86 1.15 -15.52
C LEU A 110 2.57 1.26 -16.33
N ARG A 111 2.01 0.13 -16.75
CA ARG A 111 0.73 0.11 -17.47
C ARG A 111 -0.43 0.36 -16.52
N VAL A 112 -1.24 1.35 -16.87
CA VAL A 112 -2.47 1.74 -16.15
C VAL A 112 -3.65 1.64 -17.10
N SER A 113 -4.71 0.96 -16.65
CA SER A 113 -5.92 0.77 -17.47
C SER A 113 -7.20 1.00 -16.67
N ASP A 114 -8.28 1.19 -17.39
CA ASP A 114 -9.61 1.09 -16.82
C ASP A 114 -9.92 -0.37 -16.43
N GLN A 115 -10.93 -0.58 -15.58
CA GLN A 115 -11.42 -1.90 -15.22
C GLN A 115 -11.92 -2.63 -16.49
N VAL A 116 -11.47 -3.87 -16.74
CA VAL A 116 -11.84 -4.63 -17.94
C VAL A 116 -13.31 -5.06 -17.91
N ALA A 117 -13.78 -5.51 -16.74
CA ALA A 117 -15.13 -6.03 -16.56
C ALA A 117 -15.64 -5.67 -15.15
N PRO A 118 -15.94 -4.40 -14.87
CA PRO A 118 -16.44 -4.01 -13.55
C PRO A 118 -17.78 -4.67 -13.28
N HIS A 119 -17.99 -5.12 -12.05
CA HIS A 119 -19.24 -5.72 -11.63
C HIS A 119 -20.36 -4.66 -11.67
N PRO A 120 -21.59 -4.97 -12.16
CA PRO A 120 -22.68 -3.99 -12.19
C PRO A 120 -22.97 -3.35 -10.82
N GLY A 121 -22.82 -4.09 -9.70
CA GLY A 121 -22.93 -3.54 -8.35
C GLY A 121 -21.89 -2.47 -8.01
N SER A 122 -20.73 -2.49 -8.65
CA SER A 122 -19.71 -1.44 -8.50
C SER A 122 -20.15 -0.14 -9.21
N VAL A 123 -20.82 -0.28 -10.36
CA VAL A 123 -21.44 0.88 -11.04
C VAL A 123 -22.60 1.42 -10.20
N GLU A 124 -23.43 0.54 -9.62
CA GLU A 124 -24.53 0.94 -8.72
C GLU A 124 -24.03 1.67 -7.46
N PHE A 125 -22.84 1.35 -6.94
CA PHE A 125 -22.24 2.11 -5.86
C PHE A 125 -21.96 3.57 -6.27
N VAL A 126 -21.42 3.77 -7.47
CA VAL A 126 -21.20 5.12 -8.03
C VAL A 126 -22.51 5.87 -8.21
N GLU A 127 -23.55 5.18 -8.73
CA GLU A 127 -24.90 5.73 -8.87
C GLU A 127 -25.51 6.13 -7.51
N ALA A 128 -25.34 5.27 -6.49
CA ALA A 128 -25.83 5.52 -5.13
C ALA A 128 -25.15 6.76 -4.51
N GLY A 129 -23.84 6.91 -4.68
CA GLY A 129 -23.14 8.12 -4.28
C GLY A 129 -23.64 9.37 -5.01
N ALA A 130 -23.80 9.28 -6.33
CA ALA A 130 -24.30 10.38 -7.14
C ALA A 130 -25.74 10.78 -6.78
N SER A 131 -26.59 9.85 -6.35
CA SER A 131 -27.95 10.13 -5.87
C SER A 131 -27.97 11.02 -4.61
N LEU A 132 -26.88 11.02 -3.85
CA LEU A 132 -26.64 11.88 -2.69
C LEU A 132 -25.92 13.20 -3.04
N GLN A 133 -25.85 13.55 -4.32
CA GLN A 133 -25.15 14.73 -4.84
C GLN A 133 -23.65 14.70 -4.63
N ILE A 134 -23.05 13.54 -4.36
CA ILE A 134 -21.60 13.37 -4.38
C ILE A 134 -21.17 13.40 -5.85
N PRO A 135 -20.16 14.23 -6.21
CA PRO A 135 -19.71 14.33 -7.59
C PRO A 135 -19.24 12.98 -8.15
N ARG A 136 -19.58 12.67 -9.40
CA ARG A 136 -18.90 11.60 -10.11
C ARG A 136 -17.49 12.04 -10.45
N ASN A 137 -16.55 11.12 -10.26
CA ASN A 137 -15.17 11.35 -10.62
C ASN A 137 -14.66 10.18 -11.47
N GLU A 138 -14.37 10.47 -12.73
CA GLU A 138 -13.85 9.47 -13.67
C GLU A 138 -12.32 9.35 -13.61
N ASP A 139 -11.65 10.29 -12.90
CA ASP A 139 -10.20 10.34 -12.79
C ASP A 139 -9.76 10.92 -11.44
N PHE A 140 -9.49 10.06 -10.48
CA PHE A 140 -9.01 10.44 -9.15
C PHE A 140 -7.57 10.97 -9.14
N ASN A 141 -6.85 10.89 -10.26
CA ASN A 141 -5.47 11.39 -10.43
C ASN A 141 -5.40 12.62 -11.34
N GLY A 142 -6.57 13.18 -11.69
CA GLY A 142 -6.71 14.40 -12.48
C GLY A 142 -6.70 15.67 -11.62
N ALA A 143 -7.44 16.68 -12.07
CA ALA A 143 -7.50 18.01 -11.44
C ALA A 143 -8.03 18.00 -10.00
N ARG A 144 -8.82 17.00 -9.63
CA ARG A 144 -9.39 16.84 -8.28
C ARG A 144 -9.54 15.38 -7.90
N GLN A 145 -9.42 15.08 -6.62
CA GLN A 145 -9.53 13.72 -6.10
C GLN A 145 -10.94 13.40 -5.55
N ASP A 146 -11.70 14.39 -5.11
CA ASP A 146 -13.02 14.21 -4.49
C ASP A 146 -14.07 13.62 -5.44
N GLY A 147 -15.01 12.84 -4.88
CA GLY A 147 -16.11 12.22 -5.59
C GLY A 147 -16.15 10.71 -5.51
N VAL A 148 -17.06 10.10 -6.26
CA VAL A 148 -17.24 8.64 -6.40
C VAL A 148 -17.04 8.20 -7.84
N GLY A 149 -16.41 7.04 -8.06
CA GLY A 149 -16.08 6.55 -9.40
C GLY A 149 -15.50 5.14 -9.40
N LEU A 150 -15.16 4.67 -10.60
CA LEU A 150 -14.40 3.44 -10.79
C LEU A 150 -12.90 3.76 -10.75
N TYR A 151 -12.13 2.92 -10.07
CA TYR A 151 -10.69 3.06 -10.01
C TYR A 151 -10.01 2.58 -11.29
N GLN A 152 -9.00 3.30 -11.77
CA GLN A 152 -8.01 2.75 -12.68
C GLN A 152 -7.07 1.79 -11.93
N VAL A 153 -6.51 0.82 -12.67
CA VAL A 153 -5.68 -0.25 -12.10
C VAL A 153 -4.37 -0.44 -12.85
N THR A 154 -3.33 -0.89 -12.13
CA THR A 154 -2.06 -1.31 -12.73
C THR A 154 -2.21 -2.68 -13.37
N GLN A 155 -2.72 -2.68 -14.62
CA GLN A 155 -3.08 -3.87 -15.39
C GLN A 155 -2.78 -3.69 -16.88
N SER A 156 -2.53 -4.77 -17.57
CA SER A 156 -2.44 -4.80 -19.03
C SER A 156 -2.88 -6.16 -19.55
N GLY A 157 -3.76 -6.16 -20.55
CA GLY A 157 -4.26 -7.38 -21.18
C GLY A 157 -4.91 -8.37 -20.20
N GLY A 158 -5.68 -7.87 -19.21
CA GLY A 158 -6.36 -8.69 -18.21
C GLY A 158 -5.42 -9.32 -17.17
N GLU A 159 -4.15 -8.92 -17.12
CA GLU A 159 -3.16 -9.40 -16.15
C GLU A 159 -2.63 -8.26 -15.28
N ARG A 160 -2.33 -8.55 -14.02
CA ARG A 160 -1.61 -7.65 -13.12
C ARG A 160 -0.32 -7.13 -13.77
N TRP A 161 -0.08 -5.82 -13.66
CA TRP A 161 1.17 -5.20 -14.09
C TRP A 161 1.98 -4.75 -12.89
N THR A 162 2.94 -5.58 -12.49
CA THR A 162 3.78 -5.32 -11.31
C THR A 162 4.95 -4.39 -11.64
N ALA A 163 5.57 -3.79 -10.62
CA ALA A 163 6.83 -3.07 -10.78
C ALA A 163 7.92 -3.96 -11.42
N ALA A 164 7.94 -5.28 -11.15
CA ALA A 164 8.87 -6.18 -11.81
C ALA A 164 8.64 -6.25 -13.32
N ARG A 165 7.39 -6.34 -13.77
CA ARG A 165 7.06 -6.35 -15.21
C ARG A 165 7.40 -5.03 -15.90
N GLY A 166 7.20 -3.91 -15.19
CA GLY A 166 7.50 -2.60 -15.75
C GLY A 166 8.99 -2.28 -15.81
N TYR A 167 9.74 -2.63 -14.78
CA TYR A 167 11.12 -2.15 -14.63
C TYR A 167 12.18 -3.25 -14.67
N VAL A 168 11.91 -4.43 -14.09
CA VAL A 168 12.91 -5.50 -13.98
C VAL A 168 12.99 -6.32 -15.26
N ASP A 169 11.85 -6.71 -15.82
CA ASP A 169 11.82 -7.56 -17.01
C ASP A 169 12.47 -6.89 -18.23
N PRO A 170 12.23 -5.59 -18.53
CA PRO A 170 12.92 -4.91 -19.63
C PRO A 170 14.43 -4.74 -19.44
N ALA A 171 14.91 -4.76 -18.19
CA ALA A 171 16.33 -4.62 -17.88
C ALA A 171 17.08 -5.96 -17.79
N ARG A 172 16.37 -7.09 -17.84
CA ARG A 172 16.90 -8.43 -17.51
C ARG A 172 18.09 -8.84 -18.37
N ASP A 173 18.07 -8.48 -19.64
CA ASP A 173 19.08 -8.89 -20.62
C ASP A 173 20.25 -7.90 -20.73
N ARG A 174 20.27 -6.83 -19.91
CA ARG A 174 21.37 -5.88 -19.87
C ARG A 174 22.60 -6.54 -19.23
N SER A 175 23.78 -6.45 -19.86
CA SER A 175 25.04 -7.03 -19.38
C SER A 175 25.49 -6.46 -18.03
N ASN A 176 25.06 -5.21 -17.68
CA ASN A 176 25.37 -4.54 -16.43
C ASN A 176 24.29 -4.73 -15.34
N PHE A 177 23.30 -5.62 -15.53
CA PHE A 177 22.23 -5.85 -14.58
C PHE A 177 22.20 -7.32 -14.13
N SER A 178 22.24 -7.54 -12.82
CA SER A 178 22.16 -8.88 -12.21
C SER A 178 21.12 -8.94 -11.12
N ILE A 179 20.39 -10.06 -11.06
CA ILE A 179 19.34 -10.31 -10.07
C ILE A 179 19.65 -11.61 -9.34
N LEU A 180 19.67 -11.56 -8.03
CA LEU A 180 19.70 -12.72 -7.15
C LEU A 180 18.38 -12.77 -6.36
N THR A 181 17.55 -13.77 -6.67
CA THR A 181 16.36 -14.14 -5.90
C THR A 181 16.68 -15.15 -4.81
N ASP A 182 15.78 -15.30 -3.85
CA ASP A 182 15.98 -16.16 -2.68
C ASP A 182 17.23 -15.78 -1.89
N ALA A 183 17.53 -14.46 -1.88
CA ALA A 183 18.71 -13.86 -1.27
C ALA A 183 18.26 -12.84 -0.21
N THR A 184 18.23 -13.24 1.05
CA THR A 184 17.82 -12.39 2.16
C THR A 184 19.01 -11.54 2.62
N VAL A 185 18.90 -10.22 2.45
CA VAL A 185 19.88 -9.26 2.96
C VAL A 185 19.79 -9.23 4.48
N GLU A 186 20.94 -9.36 5.14
CA GLU A 186 21.04 -9.35 6.60
C GLU A 186 21.43 -7.96 7.13
N ARG A 187 22.36 -7.30 6.46
CA ARG A 187 22.83 -5.95 6.83
C ARG A 187 23.64 -5.31 5.71
N VAL A 188 23.71 -3.99 5.73
CA VAL A 188 24.68 -3.18 4.98
C VAL A 188 25.99 -3.14 5.75
N LEU A 189 27.11 -3.17 5.05
CA LEU A 189 28.46 -3.18 5.61
C LEU A 189 29.13 -1.84 5.37
N PHE A 190 29.75 -1.30 6.43
CA PHE A 190 30.41 0.01 6.43
C PHE A 190 31.88 -0.11 6.82
N GLU A 191 32.72 0.72 6.21
CA GLU A 191 34.10 0.98 6.57
C GLU A 191 34.30 2.49 6.58
N ASP A 192 34.79 3.04 7.70
CA ASP A 192 34.98 4.49 7.92
C ASP A 192 33.70 5.33 7.54
N GLY A 193 32.53 4.84 7.90
CA GLY A 193 31.25 5.52 7.63
C GLY A 193 30.76 5.44 6.18
N LYS A 194 31.46 4.70 5.31
CA LYS A 194 31.10 4.49 3.90
C LYS A 194 30.59 3.07 3.66
N VAL A 195 29.58 2.94 2.81
CA VAL A 195 29.14 1.63 2.32
C VAL A 195 30.25 0.97 1.52
N TRP A 196 30.58 -0.28 1.86
CA TRP A 196 31.47 -1.09 1.04
C TRP A 196 30.83 -2.39 0.55
N GLY A 197 29.70 -2.79 1.08
CA GLY A 197 29.01 -3.99 0.66
C GLY A 197 27.73 -4.32 1.41
N VAL A 198 27.21 -5.51 1.13
CA VAL A 198 25.99 -6.06 1.72
C VAL A 198 26.22 -7.51 2.08
N ALA A 199 25.90 -7.89 3.32
CA ALA A 199 25.84 -9.29 3.74
C ALA A 199 24.44 -9.85 3.49
N TYR A 200 24.37 -11.05 2.93
CA TYR A 200 23.12 -11.72 2.65
C TYR A 200 23.24 -13.23 2.79
N THR A 201 22.14 -13.91 3.05
CA THR A 201 22.02 -15.37 3.04
C THR A 201 21.27 -15.83 1.81
N ARG A 202 21.79 -16.88 1.15
CA ARG A 202 21.10 -17.60 0.09
C ARG A 202 21.15 -19.10 0.36
N GLY A 203 19.99 -19.70 0.56
CA GLY A 203 19.92 -21.07 1.08
C GLY A 203 20.46 -21.14 2.51
N LYS A 204 21.58 -21.84 2.72
CA LYS A 204 22.27 -21.96 4.02
C LYS A 204 23.59 -21.17 4.07
N GLU A 205 23.97 -20.50 2.99
CA GLU A 205 25.26 -19.84 2.87
C GLU A 205 25.14 -18.34 3.09
N GLN A 206 25.93 -17.81 3.99
CA GLN A 206 26.19 -16.37 4.12
C GLN A 206 27.19 -15.94 3.05
N ARG A 207 26.91 -14.81 2.42
CA ARG A 207 27.72 -14.25 1.35
C ARG A 207 27.81 -12.73 1.50
N VAL A 208 28.80 -12.15 0.85
CA VAL A 208 29.00 -10.69 0.78
C VAL A 208 29.12 -10.27 -0.67
N ILE A 209 28.44 -9.18 -1.02
CA ILE A 209 28.63 -8.48 -2.30
C ILE A 209 29.21 -7.10 -1.99
N ARG A 210 30.32 -6.75 -2.66
CA ARG A 210 30.88 -5.39 -2.60
C ARG A 210 30.03 -4.43 -3.42
N ALA A 211 29.80 -3.24 -2.88
CA ALA A 211 29.05 -2.18 -3.52
C ALA A 211 29.54 -0.83 -3.02
N GLY A 212 29.73 0.12 -3.90
CA GLY A 212 30.05 1.50 -3.53
C GLY A 212 28.82 2.34 -3.18
N LYS A 213 27.64 1.93 -3.64
CA LYS A 213 26.34 2.53 -3.28
C LYS A 213 25.32 1.42 -3.08
N VAL A 214 24.44 1.59 -2.08
CA VAL A 214 23.33 0.67 -1.78
C VAL A 214 22.04 1.46 -1.70
N VAL A 215 20.99 0.96 -2.35
CA VAL A 215 19.63 1.48 -2.26
C VAL A 215 18.79 0.45 -1.53
N LEU A 216 18.27 0.81 -0.35
CA LEU A 216 17.30 0.01 0.37
C LEU A 216 15.90 0.26 -0.22
N ALA A 217 15.23 -0.81 -0.62
CA ALA A 217 13.85 -0.83 -1.09
C ALA A 217 13.11 -2.03 -0.46
N GLY A 218 13.40 -2.30 0.82
CA GLY A 218 12.84 -3.41 1.59
C GLY A 218 11.39 -3.17 2.06
N GLY A 219 10.83 -2.01 1.71
CA GLY A 219 9.53 -1.57 2.21
C GLY A 219 9.60 -1.11 3.67
N VAL A 220 8.52 -0.53 4.14
CA VAL A 220 8.44 0.20 5.42
C VAL A 220 8.94 -0.60 6.62
N PHE A 221 8.66 -1.89 6.66
CA PHE A 221 9.12 -2.75 7.77
C PHE A 221 10.55 -3.27 7.56
N GLY A 222 10.84 -3.79 6.36
CA GLY A 222 12.15 -4.37 6.06
C GLY A 222 13.26 -3.33 6.00
N THR A 223 12.99 -2.13 5.48
CA THR A 223 14.00 -1.05 5.44
C THR A 223 14.37 -0.58 6.84
N ALA A 224 13.37 -0.35 7.73
CA ALA A 224 13.66 0.00 9.13
C ALA A 224 14.44 -1.11 9.85
N GLN A 225 14.06 -2.38 9.66
CA GLN A 225 14.75 -3.53 10.20
C GLN A 225 16.20 -3.59 9.71
N LEU A 226 16.43 -3.45 8.40
CA LEU A 226 17.79 -3.49 7.83
C LEU A 226 18.66 -2.33 8.29
N LEU A 227 18.12 -1.10 8.42
CA LEU A 227 18.87 0.02 8.98
C LEU A 227 19.34 -0.29 10.40
N MET A 228 18.44 -0.78 11.26
CA MET A 228 18.78 -1.14 12.64
C MET A 228 19.80 -2.29 12.71
N LEU A 229 19.62 -3.37 11.94
CA LEU A 229 20.57 -4.49 11.87
C LEU A 229 21.92 -4.07 11.29
N SER A 230 21.97 -2.95 10.57
CA SER A 230 23.21 -2.37 10.04
C SER A 230 23.87 -1.35 10.99
N GLY A 231 23.36 -1.21 12.22
CA GLY A 231 23.90 -0.28 13.21
C GLY A 231 23.42 1.17 13.07
N ILE A 232 22.35 1.42 12.29
CA ILE A 232 21.75 2.75 12.12
C ILE A 232 20.36 2.75 12.77
N GLY A 233 20.22 3.37 13.94
CA GLY A 233 18.97 3.36 14.69
C GLY A 233 19.12 3.87 16.11
N PRO A 234 18.08 3.71 16.96
CA PRO A 234 18.14 4.11 18.36
C PRO A 234 19.23 3.32 19.12
N ALA A 235 20.28 3.98 19.57
CA ALA A 235 21.47 3.33 20.12
C ALA A 235 21.16 2.39 21.30
N ALA A 236 20.27 2.80 22.23
CA ALA A 236 19.85 1.96 23.35
C ALA A 236 19.18 0.67 22.89
N HIS A 237 18.24 0.77 21.92
CA HIS A 237 17.56 -0.40 21.36
C HIS A 237 18.51 -1.33 20.59
N LEU A 238 19.46 -0.78 19.83
CA LEU A 238 20.48 -1.59 19.15
C LEU A 238 21.34 -2.37 20.14
N ALA A 239 21.73 -1.74 21.26
CA ALA A 239 22.51 -2.38 22.31
C ALA A 239 21.78 -3.55 22.99
N GLU A 240 20.44 -3.48 23.16
CA GLU A 240 19.61 -4.58 23.68
C GLU A 240 19.73 -5.85 22.81
N HIS A 241 20.04 -5.69 21.51
CA HIS A 241 20.19 -6.78 20.54
C HIS A 241 21.68 -7.10 20.22
N GLY A 242 22.63 -6.54 20.97
CA GLY A 242 24.06 -6.77 20.76
C GLY A 242 24.61 -6.12 19.48
N ILE A 243 23.91 -5.13 18.93
CA ILE A 243 24.34 -4.40 17.73
C ILE A 243 25.05 -3.13 18.14
N THR A 244 26.30 -2.96 17.68
CA THR A 244 27.09 -1.75 17.91
C THR A 244 26.54 -0.61 17.05
N PRO A 245 26.10 0.52 17.63
CA PRO A 245 25.61 1.65 16.85
C PRO A 245 26.74 2.27 16.01
N ILE A 246 26.50 2.45 14.71
CA ILE A 246 27.34 3.26 13.80
C ILE A 246 26.82 4.69 13.78
N VAL A 247 25.47 4.83 13.72
CA VAL A 247 24.78 6.12 13.77
C VAL A 247 23.63 6.00 14.76
N ASP A 248 23.67 6.79 15.84
CA ASP A 248 22.52 6.94 16.72
C ASP A 248 21.47 7.80 16.03
N ARG A 249 20.37 7.18 15.63
CA ARG A 249 19.26 7.80 14.91
C ARG A 249 17.93 7.30 15.46
N ALA A 250 17.40 7.98 16.48
CA ALA A 250 16.17 7.59 17.18
C ALA A 250 14.95 7.49 16.24
N ALA A 251 14.94 8.25 15.15
CA ALA A 251 13.85 8.28 14.18
C ALA A 251 13.76 7.03 13.28
N VAL A 252 14.79 6.18 13.21
CA VAL A 252 14.69 4.92 12.46
C VAL A 252 13.64 4.01 13.11
N GLY A 253 12.68 3.60 12.30
CA GLY A 253 11.52 2.82 12.74
C GLY A 253 10.50 3.60 13.57
N ALA A 254 10.65 4.91 13.77
CA ALA A 254 9.62 5.79 14.31
C ALA A 254 8.73 6.34 13.18
N ASN A 255 7.69 7.13 13.54
CA ASN A 255 6.78 7.77 12.59
C ASN A 255 6.03 6.79 11.66
N LEU A 256 5.83 5.53 12.08
CA LEU A 256 5.00 4.60 11.33
C LEU A 256 3.56 5.14 11.27
N GLN A 257 3.06 5.35 10.07
CA GLN A 257 1.69 5.75 9.78
C GLN A 257 1.05 4.71 8.87
N ASP A 258 -0.24 4.45 9.03
CA ASP A 258 -0.99 3.55 8.15
C ASP A 258 -2.46 3.96 8.14
N HIS A 259 -3.16 3.80 7.04
CA HIS A 259 -4.59 4.08 6.94
C HIS A 259 -5.36 3.04 7.76
N ILE A 260 -5.95 3.49 8.87
CA ILE A 260 -6.91 2.67 9.62
C ILE A 260 -8.23 2.60 8.86
N ASP A 261 -8.77 1.40 8.71
CA ASP A 261 -9.91 1.05 7.86
C ASP A 261 -11.00 0.34 8.65
N TYR A 262 -12.25 0.63 8.32
CA TYR A 262 -13.41 -0.12 8.77
C TYR A 262 -14.12 -0.75 7.58
N VAL A 263 -14.50 -2.03 7.70
CA VAL A 263 -15.18 -2.79 6.65
C VAL A 263 -16.61 -3.11 7.08
N ALA A 264 -17.59 -2.58 6.34
CA ALA A 264 -18.97 -3.04 6.41
C ALA A 264 -19.19 -4.18 5.40
N ALA A 265 -19.81 -5.27 5.83
CA ALA A 265 -20.09 -6.44 5.00
C ALA A 265 -21.58 -6.76 5.00
N PHE A 266 -22.14 -6.94 3.80
CA PHE A 266 -23.57 -7.15 3.58
C PHE A 266 -23.82 -8.49 2.88
N GLU A 267 -24.84 -9.20 3.34
CA GLU A 267 -25.41 -10.36 2.63
C GLU A 267 -26.60 -9.93 1.78
N VAL A 268 -26.65 -10.40 0.55
CA VAL A 268 -27.72 -10.09 -0.41
C VAL A 268 -28.41 -11.37 -0.83
N PRO A 269 -29.75 -11.41 -0.84
CA PRO A 269 -30.49 -12.54 -1.38
C PRO A 269 -30.18 -12.78 -2.86
N GLY A 270 -30.12 -14.06 -3.25
CA GLY A 270 -29.85 -14.42 -4.65
C GLY A 270 -28.36 -14.42 -5.02
N ARG A 271 -28.03 -14.15 -6.29
CA ARG A 271 -26.67 -14.34 -6.85
C ARG A 271 -26.21 -13.16 -7.71
N TYR A 272 -26.80 -12.01 -7.50
CA TYR A 272 -26.41 -10.82 -8.24
C TYR A 272 -24.97 -10.43 -7.90
N PHE A 273 -24.62 -10.42 -6.62
CA PHE A 273 -23.25 -10.20 -6.14
C PHE A 273 -22.46 -11.51 -6.08
N LEU A 274 -21.15 -11.41 -6.06
CA LEU A 274 -20.24 -12.54 -5.89
C LEU A 274 -20.36 -13.15 -4.49
N GLY A 275 -19.93 -14.40 -4.34
CA GLY A 275 -19.96 -15.08 -3.06
C GLY A 275 -19.26 -16.43 -3.09
N GLN A 276 -18.86 -16.91 -1.92
CA GLN A 276 -18.13 -18.18 -1.73
C GLN A 276 -19.06 -19.38 -1.49
N SER A 277 -20.27 -19.39 -2.07
CA SER A 277 -21.15 -20.55 -2.07
C SER A 277 -20.59 -21.65 -3.00
N PHE A 278 -21.11 -22.89 -2.87
CA PHE A 278 -20.71 -23.98 -3.77
C PHE A 278 -20.87 -23.59 -5.26
N VAL A 279 -22.00 -22.99 -5.60
CA VAL A 279 -22.27 -22.54 -6.99
C VAL A 279 -21.38 -21.35 -7.37
N GLY A 280 -21.11 -20.43 -6.45
CA GLY A 280 -20.18 -19.33 -6.66
C GLY A 280 -18.76 -19.83 -6.96
N ASN A 281 -18.29 -20.82 -6.22
CA ASN A 281 -16.98 -21.43 -6.48
C ASN A 281 -16.92 -22.15 -7.82
N LEU A 282 -18.01 -22.81 -8.25
CA LEU A 282 -18.08 -23.45 -9.56
C LEU A 282 -18.09 -22.40 -10.69
N ALA A 283 -18.82 -21.29 -10.51
CA ALA A 283 -18.79 -20.17 -11.44
C ALA A 283 -17.38 -19.56 -11.57
N MET A 284 -16.67 -19.41 -10.47
CA MET A 284 -15.28 -18.90 -10.47
C MET A 284 -14.31 -19.85 -11.18
N LEU A 285 -14.55 -21.15 -11.19
CA LEU A 285 -13.78 -22.10 -12.02
C LEU A 285 -14.00 -21.82 -13.52
N GLY A 286 -15.23 -21.54 -13.94
CA GLY A 286 -15.56 -21.12 -15.30
C GLY A 286 -14.85 -19.80 -15.66
N GLU A 287 -14.84 -18.83 -14.76
CA GLU A 287 -14.12 -17.57 -14.93
C GLU A 287 -12.58 -17.79 -15.02
N LEU A 288 -12.03 -18.75 -14.28
CA LEU A 288 -10.60 -19.10 -14.40
C LEU A 288 -10.28 -19.67 -15.80
N LEU A 289 -11.12 -20.55 -16.31
CA LEU A 289 -10.95 -21.09 -17.68
C LEU A 289 -11.08 -20.00 -18.74
N ARG A 290 -12.03 -19.06 -18.55
CA ARG A 290 -12.19 -17.88 -19.42
C ARG A 290 -10.95 -17.00 -19.39
N TRP A 291 -10.45 -16.70 -18.19
CA TRP A 291 -9.24 -15.91 -18.02
C TRP A 291 -8.02 -16.61 -18.64
N LEU A 292 -7.84 -17.93 -18.43
CA LEU A 292 -6.73 -18.68 -18.99
C LEU A 292 -6.72 -18.65 -20.53
N ARG A 293 -7.89 -18.65 -21.17
CA ARG A 293 -8.03 -18.67 -22.63
C ARG A 293 -8.00 -17.29 -23.27
N LYS A 294 -8.64 -16.30 -22.63
CA LYS A 294 -8.94 -15.00 -23.27
C LYS A 294 -8.43 -13.79 -22.47
N ARG A 295 -8.02 -13.97 -21.21
CA ARG A 295 -7.69 -12.85 -20.27
C ARG A 295 -8.88 -11.91 -20.04
N GLU A 296 -10.09 -12.45 -19.98
CA GLU A 296 -11.35 -11.73 -19.79
C GLU A 296 -12.11 -12.27 -18.58
N GLY A 297 -13.20 -11.58 -18.21
CA GLY A 297 -14.15 -11.99 -17.18
C GLY A 297 -13.81 -11.50 -15.79
N ALA A 298 -14.54 -12.01 -14.78
CA ALA A 298 -14.48 -11.52 -13.40
C ALA A 298 -13.09 -11.59 -12.77
N LEU A 299 -12.23 -12.53 -13.19
CA LEU A 299 -10.87 -12.65 -12.66
C LEU A 299 -9.88 -11.61 -13.19
N THR A 300 -10.29 -10.75 -14.12
CA THR A 300 -9.52 -9.55 -14.48
C THR A 300 -9.69 -8.43 -13.44
N SER A 301 -10.62 -8.56 -12.51
CA SER A 301 -10.89 -7.60 -11.45
C SER A 301 -10.08 -7.92 -10.19
N PRO A 302 -9.56 -6.89 -9.49
CA PRO A 302 -9.07 -7.02 -8.12
C PRO A 302 -10.21 -7.04 -7.08
N PHE A 303 -11.46 -7.00 -7.54
CA PHE A 303 -12.70 -6.84 -6.79
C PHE A 303 -12.88 -5.47 -6.08
N ALA A 304 -11.85 -4.74 -5.74
CA ALA A 304 -11.95 -3.36 -5.27
C ALA A 304 -12.09 -2.42 -6.49
N GLU A 305 -13.29 -2.35 -7.09
CA GLU A 305 -13.48 -1.75 -8.41
C GLU A 305 -13.93 -0.30 -8.37
N ALA A 306 -14.79 0.03 -7.42
CA ALA A 306 -15.36 1.35 -7.23
C ALA A 306 -15.00 1.90 -5.85
N GLY A 307 -15.17 3.19 -5.70
CA GLY A 307 -14.99 3.85 -4.42
C GLY A 307 -15.12 5.36 -4.54
N GLY A 308 -14.37 6.06 -3.73
CA GLY A 308 -14.40 7.52 -3.76
C GLY A 308 -13.58 8.14 -2.65
N PHE A 309 -13.49 9.44 -2.71
CA PHE A 309 -12.81 10.28 -1.75
C PHE A 309 -13.75 11.38 -1.30
N LEU A 310 -13.92 11.54 0.00
CA LEU A 310 -14.76 12.58 0.56
C LEU A 310 -14.04 13.36 1.66
N THR A 311 -14.44 14.63 1.80
CA THR A 311 -14.09 15.46 2.94
C THR A 311 -15.23 15.35 3.95
N VAL A 312 -14.96 14.71 5.09
CA VAL A 312 -15.93 14.56 6.19
C VAL A 312 -15.64 15.51 7.36
N THR A 313 -14.41 16.05 7.43
CA THR A 313 -13.98 17.04 8.42
C THR A 313 -14.13 18.44 7.83
N PRO A 314 -14.94 19.34 8.44
CA PRO A 314 -15.05 20.70 7.95
C PRO A 314 -13.69 21.43 7.91
N GLY A 315 -13.37 22.04 6.76
CA GLY A 315 -12.14 22.80 6.57
C GLY A 315 -10.90 21.95 6.30
N ALA A 316 -11.03 20.62 6.12
CA ALA A 316 -9.90 19.80 5.70
C ALA A 316 -9.39 20.23 4.30
N PRO A 317 -8.05 20.25 4.09
CA PRO A 317 -7.46 20.83 2.89
C PRO A 317 -7.64 19.92 1.63
N ALA A 318 -7.97 18.67 1.83
CA ALA A 318 -8.22 17.66 0.80
C ALA A 318 -9.15 16.59 1.38
N PRO A 319 -9.70 15.65 0.57
CA PRO A 319 -10.48 14.52 1.07
C PRO A 319 -9.74 13.79 2.20
N ASP A 320 -10.45 13.47 3.27
CA ASP A 320 -9.89 12.85 4.49
C ASP A 320 -10.35 11.42 4.74
N VAL A 321 -11.27 10.91 3.91
CA VAL A 321 -11.63 9.48 3.87
C VAL A 321 -11.65 8.95 2.44
N GLN A 322 -11.29 7.66 2.29
CA GLN A 322 -11.40 6.91 1.03
C GLN A 322 -12.31 5.71 1.21
N PHE A 323 -13.13 5.42 0.20
CA PHE A 323 -13.98 4.23 0.14
C PHE A 323 -13.44 3.22 -0.89
N HIS A 324 -13.61 1.92 -0.59
CA HIS A 324 -13.39 0.84 -1.56
C HIS A 324 -14.61 -0.09 -1.53
N PHE A 325 -15.37 -0.08 -2.62
CA PHE A 325 -16.51 -0.98 -2.78
C PHE A 325 -16.04 -2.29 -3.45
N VAL A 326 -16.46 -3.41 -2.87
CA VAL A 326 -16.04 -4.75 -3.25
C VAL A 326 -17.29 -5.61 -3.44
N PRO A 327 -17.61 -6.14 -4.65
CA PRO A 327 -18.84 -6.87 -4.92
C PRO A 327 -18.80 -8.32 -4.43
N ILE A 328 -18.17 -8.55 -3.27
CA ILE A 328 -18.15 -9.82 -2.53
C ILE A 328 -18.09 -9.53 -1.02
N PRO A 329 -18.80 -10.27 -0.15
CA PRO A 329 -18.67 -10.07 1.28
C PRO A 329 -17.32 -10.55 1.77
N LEU A 330 -16.59 -9.68 2.46
CA LEU A 330 -15.26 -9.94 3.02
C LEU A 330 -15.30 -10.03 4.54
N GLU A 331 -14.53 -10.97 5.08
CA GLU A 331 -14.26 -11.11 6.49
C GLU A 331 -12.78 -11.40 6.70
N ASP A 332 -12.16 -10.78 7.70
CA ASP A 332 -10.76 -11.00 8.06
C ASP A 332 -9.83 -10.95 6.82
N HIS A 333 -9.83 -9.83 6.11
CA HIS A 333 -9.01 -9.62 4.90
C HIS A 333 -9.23 -10.67 3.79
N GLY A 334 -10.39 -11.32 3.75
CA GLY A 334 -10.70 -12.42 2.83
C GLY A 334 -10.09 -13.76 3.23
N ARG A 335 -9.45 -13.86 4.41
CA ARG A 335 -8.92 -15.13 4.97
C ARG A 335 -10.02 -16.03 5.52
N THR A 336 -11.10 -15.42 6.02
CA THR A 336 -12.28 -16.14 6.48
C THR A 336 -13.33 -16.18 5.37
N ALA A 337 -13.76 -17.38 5.00
CA ALA A 337 -14.75 -17.59 3.94
C ALA A 337 -16.15 -17.19 4.41
N VAL A 338 -16.80 -16.27 3.68
CA VAL A 338 -18.22 -15.94 3.89
C VAL A 338 -19.06 -16.75 2.91
N LYS A 339 -19.83 -17.74 3.42
CA LYS A 339 -20.69 -18.62 2.60
C LYS A 339 -21.98 -17.93 2.17
N ALA A 340 -21.92 -16.67 1.75
CA ALA A 340 -23.04 -15.86 1.29
C ALA A 340 -22.62 -15.10 0.02
N HIS A 341 -23.62 -14.59 -0.69
CA HIS A 341 -23.44 -13.60 -1.75
C HIS A 341 -23.69 -12.20 -1.18
N GLY A 342 -22.99 -11.19 -1.69
CA GLY A 342 -23.15 -9.84 -1.17
C GLY A 342 -22.01 -8.93 -1.56
N PHE A 343 -21.82 -7.87 -0.79
CA PHE A 343 -20.76 -6.90 -1.02
C PHE A 343 -20.14 -6.43 0.29
N SER A 344 -18.99 -5.81 0.19
CA SER A 344 -18.36 -5.08 1.28
C SER A 344 -18.01 -3.68 0.84
N CYS A 345 -17.93 -2.77 1.79
CA CYS A 345 -17.39 -1.45 1.56
C CYS A 345 -16.42 -1.10 2.68
N HIS A 346 -15.26 -0.64 2.28
CA HIS A 346 -14.22 -0.13 3.16
C HIS A 346 -14.35 1.37 3.31
N VAL A 347 -13.97 1.89 4.44
CA VAL A 347 -13.70 3.32 4.64
C VAL A 347 -12.47 3.48 5.51
N CYS A 348 -11.47 4.22 5.03
CA CYS A 348 -10.25 4.47 5.78
C CYS A 348 -10.01 5.98 5.99
N VAL A 349 -9.30 6.28 7.09
CA VAL A 349 -8.80 7.63 7.40
C VAL A 349 -7.55 7.90 6.56
N LEU A 350 -7.56 8.97 5.74
CA LEU A 350 -6.45 9.28 4.84
C LEU A 350 -5.29 10.01 5.49
N ARG A 351 -5.53 10.75 6.54
CA ARG A 351 -4.49 11.49 7.28
C ARG A 351 -4.55 11.18 8.77
N PRO A 352 -4.11 9.96 9.17
CA PRO A 352 -4.11 9.58 10.56
C PRO A 352 -3.11 10.43 11.36
N GLU A 353 -3.50 10.77 12.57
CA GLU A 353 -2.65 11.45 13.55
C GLU A 353 -1.97 10.47 14.50
N SER A 354 -2.43 9.24 14.57
CA SER A 354 -1.76 8.16 15.28
C SER A 354 -0.45 7.80 14.58
N HIS A 355 0.65 7.79 15.34
CA HIS A 355 1.98 7.45 14.85
C HIS A 355 2.57 6.33 15.70
N GLY A 356 3.10 5.34 15.03
CA GLY A 356 3.64 4.15 15.66
C GLY A 356 5.13 3.92 15.40
N THR A 357 5.54 2.67 15.59
CA THR A 357 6.94 2.27 15.47
C THR A 357 7.12 0.90 14.83
N VAL A 358 8.32 0.71 14.27
CA VAL A 358 8.89 -0.60 13.93
C VAL A 358 10.16 -0.77 14.76
N ARG A 359 10.31 -1.90 15.45
CA ARG A 359 11.48 -2.22 16.29
C ARG A 359 11.97 -3.62 15.99
N LEU A 360 13.23 -3.90 16.32
CA LEU A 360 13.77 -5.25 16.23
C LEU A 360 13.12 -6.16 17.28
N ALA A 361 12.81 -7.38 16.90
CA ALA A 361 12.48 -8.44 17.84
C ALA A 361 13.74 -9.19 18.32
N SER A 362 14.77 -9.22 17.47
CA SER A 362 16.07 -9.82 17.73
C SER A 362 17.15 -9.27 16.79
N GLY A 363 18.39 -9.72 16.92
CA GLY A 363 19.48 -9.44 15.98
C GLY A 363 19.44 -10.26 14.68
N ASP A 364 18.44 -11.10 14.47
CA ASP A 364 18.29 -11.96 13.29
C ASP A 364 17.25 -11.39 12.31
N VAL A 365 17.63 -11.16 11.08
CA VAL A 365 16.74 -10.64 10.03
C VAL A 365 15.55 -11.55 9.72
N ARG A 366 15.63 -12.83 10.08
CA ARG A 366 14.55 -13.81 9.87
C ARG A 366 13.41 -13.68 10.87
N ASP A 367 13.66 -13.07 12.00
CA ASP A 367 12.63 -12.75 12.98
C ASP A 367 11.84 -11.52 12.52
N ALA A 368 10.52 -11.66 12.51
CA ALA A 368 9.65 -10.55 12.11
C ALA A 368 9.85 -9.36 13.06
N PRO A 369 9.94 -8.13 12.55
CA PRO A 369 10.05 -6.96 13.41
C PRO A 369 8.78 -6.76 14.23
N LEU A 370 8.90 -6.07 15.36
CA LEU A 370 7.80 -5.61 16.19
C LEU A 370 7.15 -4.41 15.49
N ILE A 371 5.94 -4.61 14.95
CA ILE A 371 5.21 -3.61 14.19
C ILE A 371 4.09 -3.06 15.06
N ASP A 372 4.16 -1.79 15.39
CA ASP A 372 3.14 -1.09 16.16
C ASP A 372 2.66 0.16 15.40
N PRO A 373 1.57 0.08 14.65
CA PRO A 373 1.00 1.26 14.00
C PRO A 373 0.34 2.26 14.96
N ALA A 374 0.12 1.86 16.21
CA ALA A 374 -0.57 2.63 17.24
C ALA A 374 -1.98 3.09 16.82
N PHE A 375 -2.70 2.23 16.10
CA PHE A 375 -4.03 2.55 15.55
C PHE A 375 -4.98 3.10 16.60
N LEU A 376 -5.70 4.19 16.23
CA LEU A 376 -6.72 4.82 17.05
C LEU A 376 -6.24 5.23 18.47
N THR A 377 -4.97 5.59 18.60
CA THR A 377 -4.42 6.15 19.84
C THR A 377 -4.61 7.66 19.93
N ASP A 378 -4.86 8.32 18.80
CA ASP A 378 -5.32 9.70 18.72
C ASP A 378 -6.83 9.72 18.42
N ASP A 379 -7.60 10.42 19.26
CA ASP A 379 -9.07 10.45 19.17
C ASP A 379 -9.58 11.14 17.90
N ARG A 380 -8.75 11.96 17.25
CA ARG A 380 -9.08 12.58 15.96
C ARG A 380 -9.31 11.53 14.87
N ASP A 381 -8.53 10.45 14.86
CA ASP A 381 -8.67 9.37 13.91
C ASP A 381 -10.03 8.66 14.06
N MET A 382 -10.46 8.42 15.30
CA MET A 382 -11.77 7.84 15.59
C MET A 382 -12.90 8.78 15.15
N THR A 383 -12.74 10.08 15.36
CA THR A 383 -13.74 11.09 14.95
C THR A 383 -13.94 11.07 13.43
N VAL A 384 -12.84 11.10 12.66
CA VAL A 384 -12.89 11.06 11.20
C VAL A 384 -13.45 9.71 10.71
N LEU A 385 -13.00 8.60 11.31
CA LEU A 385 -13.46 7.26 10.90
C LEU A 385 -14.97 7.08 11.15
N LYS A 386 -15.50 7.54 12.30
CA LYS A 386 -16.96 7.53 12.58
C LYS A 386 -17.74 8.34 11.54
N ALA A 387 -17.26 9.54 11.19
CA ALA A 387 -17.88 10.37 10.16
C ALA A 387 -17.86 9.68 8.79
N GLY A 388 -16.73 9.06 8.44
CA GLY A 388 -16.57 8.25 7.23
C GLY A 388 -17.50 7.05 7.18
N VAL A 389 -17.64 6.31 8.29
CA VAL A 389 -18.59 5.18 8.41
C VAL A 389 -20.03 5.66 8.17
N ARG A 390 -20.45 6.75 8.79
CA ARG A 390 -21.78 7.33 8.55
C ARG A 390 -22.00 7.72 7.08
N ALA A 391 -21.00 8.33 6.45
CA ALA A 391 -21.06 8.68 5.03
C ALA A 391 -21.16 7.42 4.15
N MET A 392 -20.37 6.39 4.43
CA MET A 392 -20.41 5.10 3.75
C MET A 392 -21.80 4.46 3.83
N TYR A 393 -22.38 4.36 5.02
CA TYR A 393 -23.72 3.78 5.20
C TYR A 393 -24.82 4.57 4.50
N ARG A 394 -24.71 5.90 4.41
CA ARG A 394 -25.64 6.69 3.58
C ARG A 394 -25.60 6.29 2.12
N ILE A 395 -24.40 6.08 1.55
CA ILE A 395 -24.26 5.61 0.17
C ILE A 395 -24.85 4.20 0.01
N LEU A 396 -24.47 3.27 0.89
CA LEU A 396 -24.90 1.87 0.79
C LEU A 396 -26.41 1.68 0.96
N ASN A 397 -27.08 2.56 1.70
CA ASN A 397 -28.53 2.56 1.89
C ASN A 397 -29.32 3.39 0.86
N SER A 398 -28.65 3.95 -0.14
CA SER A 398 -29.26 4.76 -1.19
C SER A 398 -29.57 3.96 -2.46
N PRO A 399 -30.57 4.39 -3.28
CA PRO A 399 -30.78 3.79 -4.59
C PRO A 399 -29.54 3.99 -5.50
N PRO A 400 -29.18 3.00 -6.32
CA PRO A 400 -29.92 1.74 -6.56
C PRO A 400 -29.49 0.57 -5.63
N LEU A 401 -28.48 0.70 -4.76
CA LEU A 401 -27.96 -0.42 -3.96
C LEU A 401 -29.01 -0.99 -2.98
N ASN A 402 -29.82 -0.13 -2.35
CA ASN A 402 -30.81 -0.53 -1.36
C ASN A 402 -31.90 -1.48 -1.91
N ARG A 403 -32.11 -1.53 -3.23
CA ARG A 403 -33.10 -2.41 -3.87
C ARG A 403 -32.79 -3.91 -3.76
N HIS A 404 -31.54 -4.24 -3.45
CA HIS A 404 -31.11 -5.63 -3.39
C HIS A 404 -31.49 -6.35 -2.08
N GLY A 405 -32.10 -5.65 -1.11
CA GLY A 405 -32.47 -6.24 0.18
C GLY A 405 -31.25 -6.70 0.99
N ALA A 406 -30.17 -5.94 0.89
CA ALA A 406 -28.94 -6.24 1.59
C ALA A 406 -29.14 -6.20 3.12
N LYS A 407 -28.58 -7.20 3.81
CA LYS A 407 -28.59 -7.28 5.27
C LYS A 407 -27.17 -7.08 5.78
N ASP A 408 -27.00 -6.09 6.63
CA ASP A 408 -25.73 -5.87 7.33
C ASP A 408 -25.42 -7.06 8.24
N ARG A 409 -24.22 -7.58 8.18
CA ARG A 409 -23.74 -8.67 9.04
C ARG A 409 -23.48 -8.21 10.48
N TYR A 410 -23.27 -6.91 10.66
CA TYR A 410 -22.94 -6.28 11.93
C TYR A 410 -23.79 -5.02 12.13
N PRO A 411 -25.13 -5.16 12.19
CA PRO A 411 -26.04 -4.05 12.25
C PRO A 411 -25.78 -3.18 13.48
N ILE A 412 -25.80 -1.87 13.27
CA ILE A 412 -25.52 -0.88 14.30
C ILE A 412 -26.41 0.34 14.16
N ASP A 413 -26.77 0.92 15.29
CA ASP A 413 -27.35 2.25 15.33
C ASP A 413 -26.25 3.29 15.13
N LEU A 414 -26.23 3.93 13.96
CA LEU A 414 -25.25 4.98 13.62
C LEU A 414 -25.45 6.26 14.44
N GLY A 415 -26.57 6.40 15.16
CA GLY A 415 -26.83 7.49 16.11
C GLY A 415 -26.21 7.26 17.49
N ASP A 416 -25.92 5.99 17.85
CA ASP A 416 -25.23 5.64 19.10
C ASP A 416 -23.70 5.70 18.89
N ASP A 417 -23.10 6.78 19.35
CA ASP A 417 -21.66 7.07 19.21
C ASP A 417 -20.79 6.06 19.94
N ASP A 418 -21.23 5.59 21.10
CA ASP A 418 -20.48 4.61 21.91
C ASP A 418 -20.56 3.20 21.32
N ALA A 419 -21.72 2.81 20.78
CA ALA A 419 -21.84 1.55 20.06
C ALA A 419 -20.97 1.53 18.80
N LEU A 420 -20.94 2.65 18.06
CA LEU A 420 -20.11 2.79 16.87
C LEU A 420 -18.60 2.74 17.22
N ASP A 421 -18.18 3.40 18.32
CA ASP A 421 -16.79 3.31 18.81
C ASP A 421 -16.41 1.85 19.12
N ARG A 422 -17.24 1.15 19.90
CA ARG A 422 -17.01 -0.26 20.24
C ARG A 422 -16.91 -1.16 19.01
N LEU A 423 -17.78 -0.96 18.02
CA LEU A 423 -17.78 -1.74 16.78
C LEU A 423 -16.52 -1.47 15.96
N ILE A 424 -16.14 -0.20 15.81
CA ILE A 424 -14.92 0.18 15.07
C ILE A 424 -13.70 -0.46 15.74
N ARG A 425 -13.50 -0.30 17.05
CA ARG A 425 -12.35 -0.91 17.76
C ARG A 425 -12.31 -2.43 17.67
N ALA A 426 -13.48 -3.06 17.59
CA ALA A 426 -13.58 -4.52 17.45
C ALA A 426 -13.24 -5.02 16.04
N ARG A 427 -13.38 -4.18 15.00
CA ARG A 427 -13.32 -4.62 13.60
C ARG A 427 -12.36 -3.87 12.70
N ALA A 428 -11.98 -2.64 13.05
CA ALA A 428 -11.05 -1.86 12.25
C ALA A 428 -9.67 -2.54 12.17
N ASP A 429 -8.99 -2.37 11.04
CA ASP A 429 -7.64 -2.87 10.78
C ASP A 429 -6.97 -2.01 9.70
N THR A 430 -5.80 -2.39 9.24
CA THR A 430 -5.10 -1.74 8.13
C THR A 430 -5.82 -1.92 6.79
N VAL A 431 -5.66 -0.94 5.89
CA VAL A 431 -5.90 -1.11 4.44
C VAL A 431 -4.57 -1.22 3.66
N TYR A 432 -3.47 -1.57 4.37
CA TYR A 432 -2.16 -1.99 3.84
C TYR A 432 -1.28 -0.87 3.28
N HIS A 433 -1.37 0.34 3.82
CA HIS A 433 -0.64 1.52 3.36
C HIS A 433 0.39 2.07 4.38
N PRO A 434 1.19 1.22 5.07
CA PRO A 434 2.18 1.74 6.03
C PRO A 434 3.24 2.59 5.32
N VAL A 435 3.70 3.66 6.02
CA VAL A 435 4.76 4.57 5.57
C VAL A 435 5.59 5.11 6.73
N GLY A 436 6.66 5.83 6.47
CA GLY A 436 7.24 6.83 7.37
C GLY A 436 8.40 6.40 8.24
N THR A 437 8.75 5.12 8.29
CA THR A 437 9.74 4.55 9.25
C THR A 437 11.21 4.94 8.99
N ALA A 438 11.50 5.60 7.87
CA ALA A 438 12.80 6.18 7.54
C ALA A 438 12.59 7.56 6.88
N ARG A 439 11.73 8.39 7.50
CA ARG A 439 11.23 9.62 6.90
C ARG A 439 12.35 10.52 6.38
N MET A 440 12.10 11.15 5.23
CA MET A 440 12.95 12.23 4.73
C MET A 440 12.60 13.56 5.40
N GLY A 441 13.53 14.49 5.37
CA GLY A 441 13.34 15.86 5.86
C GLY A 441 14.65 16.62 5.95
N ASN A 442 14.55 17.93 6.19
CA ASN A 442 15.71 18.80 6.44
C ASN A 442 16.02 18.99 7.92
N ASP A 443 15.11 18.57 8.81
CA ASP A 443 15.32 18.63 10.26
C ASP A 443 16.37 17.62 10.75
N ALA A 444 16.85 17.83 11.97
CA ALA A 444 17.93 17.02 12.57
C ALA A 444 17.51 15.55 12.81
N ASP A 445 16.22 15.28 13.00
CA ASP A 445 15.68 13.94 13.31
C ASP A 445 15.39 13.11 12.05
N ALA A 446 15.37 13.73 10.86
CA ALA A 446 15.12 13.01 9.62
C ALA A 446 16.15 11.90 9.41
N VAL A 447 15.68 10.71 9.02
CA VAL A 447 16.54 9.56 8.70
C VAL A 447 17.23 9.77 7.36
N CYS A 448 16.50 10.26 6.37
CA CYS A 448 17.01 10.58 5.05
C CYS A 448 16.94 12.09 4.79
N ASP A 449 17.88 12.61 4.00
CA ASP A 449 17.74 13.93 3.42
C ASP A 449 16.72 13.93 2.25
N PRO A 450 16.28 15.10 1.72
CA PRO A 450 15.36 15.13 0.58
C PRO A 450 15.92 14.52 -0.72
N ARG A 451 17.21 14.19 -0.79
CA ARG A 451 17.80 13.39 -1.88
C ARG A 451 17.85 11.90 -1.55
N LEU A 452 17.13 11.45 -0.53
CA LEU A 452 16.98 10.06 -0.09
C LEU A 452 18.29 9.42 0.42
N ARG A 453 19.33 10.20 0.73
CA ARG A 453 20.56 9.70 1.32
C ARG A 453 20.36 9.53 2.84
N VAL A 454 20.76 8.37 3.36
CA VAL A 454 20.71 8.11 4.80
C VAL A 454 21.73 8.99 5.51
N ARG A 455 21.29 9.77 6.48
CA ARG A 455 22.15 10.71 7.22
C ARG A 455 23.14 9.97 8.14
N GLY A 456 24.38 10.47 8.18
CA GLY A 456 25.46 9.95 9.03
C GLY A 456 26.31 8.87 8.40
N VAL A 457 25.98 8.42 7.17
CA VAL A 457 26.80 7.48 6.38
C VAL A 457 26.85 7.91 4.92
N GLU A 458 27.85 7.42 4.19
CA GLU A 458 28.02 7.70 2.77
C GLU A 458 27.67 6.48 1.92
N GLY A 459 26.99 6.71 0.78
CA GLY A 459 26.68 5.67 -0.19
C GLY A 459 25.41 4.86 0.09
N LEU A 460 24.61 5.21 1.10
CA LEU A 460 23.36 4.53 1.44
C LEU A 460 22.15 5.42 1.12
N TYR A 461 21.17 4.84 0.41
CA TYR A 461 19.90 5.49 0.03
C TYR A 461 18.71 4.62 0.44
N VAL A 462 17.54 5.25 0.62
CA VAL A 462 16.27 4.56 0.81
C VAL A 462 15.31 4.96 -0.29
N ALA A 463 14.67 3.98 -0.94
CA ALA A 463 13.76 4.20 -2.08
C ALA A 463 12.48 3.36 -1.97
N ASP A 464 11.72 3.56 -0.91
CA ASP A 464 10.40 2.97 -0.70
C ASP A 464 9.51 3.91 0.15
N ALA A 465 8.31 3.46 0.49
CA ALA A 465 7.36 4.27 1.26
C ALA A 465 7.83 4.65 2.68
N SER A 466 8.91 4.07 3.19
CA SER A 466 9.45 4.45 4.50
C SER A 466 9.96 5.89 4.56
N ILE A 467 10.30 6.50 3.38
CA ILE A 467 10.80 7.87 3.34
C ILE A 467 9.70 8.94 3.49
N MET A 468 8.44 8.59 3.32
CA MET A 468 7.33 9.55 3.36
C MET A 468 7.27 10.22 4.75
N PRO A 469 7.33 11.56 4.86
CA PRO A 469 7.23 12.23 6.15
C PRO A 469 5.80 12.20 6.69
N LYS A 470 4.81 12.28 5.79
CA LYS A 470 3.38 12.08 6.04
C LYS A 470 2.80 11.14 4.98
N LEU A 471 1.80 10.34 5.39
CA LEU A 471 1.07 9.44 4.53
C LEU A 471 0.29 10.24 3.47
N VAL A 472 0.31 9.77 2.22
CA VAL A 472 -0.45 10.36 1.12
C VAL A 472 -1.91 9.97 1.18
N SER A 473 -2.80 10.80 0.64
CA SER A 473 -4.26 10.58 0.62
C SER A 473 -4.65 9.54 -0.43
N GLY A 474 -4.36 8.26 -0.17
CA GLY A 474 -4.72 7.14 -1.05
C GLY A 474 -3.75 5.97 -1.02
N ASN A 475 -3.88 5.08 -2.02
CA ASN A 475 -3.06 3.89 -2.14
C ASN A 475 -1.59 4.23 -2.40
N THR A 476 -0.67 3.54 -1.74
CA THR A 476 0.76 3.90 -1.70
C THR A 476 1.62 3.27 -2.81
N ASN A 477 1.03 2.49 -3.74
CA ASN A 477 1.83 1.81 -4.78
C ASN A 477 2.42 2.78 -5.81
N ALA A 478 1.61 3.67 -6.39
CA ALA A 478 2.09 4.65 -7.37
C ALA A 478 3.10 5.64 -6.73
N PRO A 479 2.86 6.20 -5.53
CA PRO A 479 3.85 7.00 -4.82
C PRO A 479 5.17 6.26 -4.57
N SER A 480 5.14 4.98 -4.19
CA SER A 480 6.37 4.19 -3.98
C SER A 480 7.18 4.02 -5.27
N ILE A 481 6.51 3.85 -6.41
CA ILE A 481 7.17 3.77 -7.72
C ILE A 481 7.76 5.14 -8.11
N MET A 482 7.04 6.23 -7.89
CA MET A 482 7.53 7.59 -8.11
C MET A 482 8.77 7.88 -7.26
N ILE A 483 8.80 7.46 -6.00
CA ILE A 483 9.97 7.56 -5.11
C ILE A 483 11.16 6.79 -5.71
N GLY A 484 10.93 5.58 -6.23
CA GLY A 484 11.96 4.79 -6.90
C GLY A 484 12.55 5.48 -8.14
N GLU A 485 11.69 6.06 -8.98
CA GLU A 485 12.10 6.88 -10.15
C GLU A 485 12.93 8.10 -9.73
N ARG A 486 12.48 8.81 -8.68
CA ARG A 486 13.19 9.98 -8.14
C ARG A 486 14.55 9.60 -7.56
N CYS A 487 14.60 8.49 -6.82
CA CYS A 487 15.86 7.96 -6.29
C CYS A 487 16.86 7.64 -7.40
N ALA A 488 16.40 7.06 -8.51
CA ALA A 488 17.27 6.78 -9.65
C ALA A 488 17.88 8.05 -10.25
N ASP A 489 17.11 9.15 -10.34
CA ASP A 489 17.64 10.45 -10.77
C ASP A 489 18.73 10.96 -9.81
N PHE A 490 18.51 10.87 -8.49
CA PHE A 490 19.49 11.31 -7.49
C PHE A 490 20.75 10.48 -7.49
N VAL A 491 20.63 9.15 -7.52
CA VAL A 491 21.80 8.24 -7.57
C VAL A 491 22.60 8.47 -8.84
N LYS A 492 21.93 8.66 -9.99
CA LYS A 492 22.60 8.96 -11.26
C LYS A 492 23.38 10.28 -11.21
N ALA A 493 22.78 11.34 -10.66
CA ALA A 493 23.46 12.61 -10.47
C ALA A 493 24.69 12.48 -9.54
N ASP A 494 24.56 11.72 -8.44
CA ASP A 494 25.64 11.49 -7.48
C ASP A 494 26.73 10.52 -7.99
N LEU A 495 26.54 9.88 -9.15
CA LEU A 495 27.59 9.09 -9.83
C LEU A 495 28.39 9.93 -10.86
N THR A 496 27.84 11.07 -11.29
CA THR A 496 28.43 11.94 -12.30
C THR A 496 29.08 13.19 -11.69
N ALA A 497 28.83 13.47 -10.40
CA ALA A 497 29.45 14.53 -9.61
C ALA A 497 30.78 14.06 -9.01
#